data_ef577ead42495773c5bc8858e43ef2a2
#
_entry.id   ef577ead42495773c5bc8858e43ef2a2
#
_cell.length_a   1.000
_cell.length_b   1.000
_cell.length_c   1.000
_cell.angle_alpha   90.00
_cell.angle_beta   90.00
_cell.angle_gamma   90.00
#
_symmetry.space_group_name_H-M   'P 1'
#
loop_
_entity.id
_entity.type
_entity.pdbx_description
1 polymer ?
#
loop_
_entity_poly.entity_id
_entity_poly.type
_entity_poly.pdbx_seq_one_letter_code
_entity_poly.pdbx_strand_id
1 'polypeptide(L)'
;MREALIKPDAISHNVGVLAQMAKTENLLIVVKANGYGHGALTAARAALDGGATWLGTADTAEALELRAGGIDSKILAWLFGPTEDLSPALEADIDMGVSSLYQLEQVRHAVRPGVPARIHLKVDTGLGRNGADPRDWDALFGAAKAAQDAGEVVVVGVFTHLSGTSDEADAAQGVVYEQALALLDSHGLQPEIRHVASSIGTSDSPALAYDMVRVGAAAYGVPVTKRYHGVGLVPAMRVSGQVILTKRVSEGLGVGYGHTYRTTTETTLALIPLGYADGVPRHASNAGPISIDGARFRVSGRISMDQFSVDVGDAPVKEGQWAVLWGDPAQGEPSANEWAEASGTIAYEIVTRLGSRIPRVVAS
;
A
#
# COMPACT_ATOMS: atom_id res chain seq x y z
N MET A 1 -19.21 -13.82 11.26
CA MET A 1 -19.35 -12.72 12.22
C MET A 1 -18.64 -11.45 11.76
N ARG A 2 -17.42 -11.51 11.24
CA ARG A 2 -16.64 -10.40 10.66
C ARG A 2 -15.78 -10.91 9.51
N GLU A 3 -15.54 -10.08 8.50
CA GLU A 3 -14.76 -10.45 7.33
C GLU A 3 -14.21 -9.22 6.60
N ALA A 4 -13.14 -9.44 5.85
CA ALA A 4 -12.67 -8.58 4.79
C ALA A 4 -12.87 -9.33 3.46
N LEU A 5 -13.86 -8.94 2.70
CA LEU A 5 -14.09 -9.47 1.36
C LEU A 5 -13.08 -8.82 0.41
N ILE A 6 -12.27 -9.63 -0.23
CA ILE A 6 -11.25 -9.20 -1.19
C ILE A 6 -11.72 -9.53 -2.60
N LYS A 7 -11.67 -8.56 -3.50
CA LYS A 7 -12.10 -8.64 -4.89
C LYS A 7 -10.88 -8.62 -5.83
N PRO A 8 -10.31 -9.78 -6.20
CA PRO A 8 -9.14 -9.82 -7.10
C PRO A 8 -9.40 -9.15 -8.44
N ASP A 9 -10.60 -9.34 -9.00
CA ASP A 9 -11.00 -8.73 -10.28
C ASP A 9 -10.96 -7.20 -10.23
N ALA A 10 -11.24 -6.59 -9.06
CA ALA A 10 -11.10 -5.16 -8.89
C ALA A 10 -9.63 -4.72 -8.95
N ILE A 11 -8.71 -5.53 -8.39
CA ILE A 11 -7.26 -5.26 -8.50
C ILE A 11 -6.82 -5.36 -9.96
N SER A 12 -7.17 -6.45 -10.65
CA SER A 12 -6.84 -6.63 -12.08
C SER A 12 -7.39 -5.49 -12.93
N HIS A 13 -8.65 -5.12 -12.73
CA HIS A 13 -9.27 -3.98 -13.41
C HIS A 13 -8.49 -2.67 -13.16
N ASN A 14 -8.21 -2.35 -11.90
CA ASN A 14 -7.50 -1.14 -11.51
C ASN A 14 -6.11 -1.10 -12.14
N VAL A 15 -5.39 -2.22 -12.14
CA VAL A 15 -4.06 -2.32 -12.77
C VAL A 15 -4.14 -2.06 -14.26
N GLY A 16 -5.15 -2.59 -14.97
CA GLY A 16 -5.40 -2.30 -16.37
C GLY A 16 -5.65 -0.80 -16.66
N VAL A 17 -6.45 -0.14 -15.80
CA VAL A 17 -6.66 1.32 -15.87
C VAL A 17 -5.35 2.08 -15.66
N LEU A 18 -4.56 1.69 -14.66
CA LEU A 18 -3.29 2.32 -14.31
C LEU A 18 -2.23 2.14 -15.40
N ALA A 19 -2.18 0.98 -16.06
CA ALA A 19 -1.31 0.74 -17.21
C ALA A 19 -1.62 1.71 -18.37
N GLN A 20 -2.90 1.92 -18.64
CA GLN A 20 -3.33 2.89 -19.69
C GLN A 20 -2.99 4.34 -19.30
N MET A 21 -3.05 4.69 -18.02
CA MET A 21 -2.68 6.03 -17.54
C MET A 21 -1.17 6.27 -17.59
N ALA A 22 -0.39 5.30 -17.13
CA ALA A 22 1.07 5.43 -17.00
C ALA A 22 1.78 5.52 -18.35
N LYS A 23 1.32 4.75 -19.35
CA LYS A 23 1.91 4.67 -20.70
C LYS A 23 3.40 4.35 -20.69
N THR A 24 3.88 3.67 -19.65
CA THR A 24 5.25 3.18 -19.53
C THR A 24 5.34 1.74 -20.01
N GLU A 25 6.52 1.30 -20.42
CA GLU A 25 6.76 -0.10 -20.78
C GLU A 25 6.61 -1.02 -19.59
N ASN A 26 7.06 -0.54 -18.41
CA ASN A 26 7.01 -1.32 -17.18
C ASN A 26 6.05 -0.70 -16.16
N LEU A 27 5.24 -1.57 -15.54
CA LEU A 27 4.34 -1.23 -14.45
C LEU A 27 4.66 -2.13 -13.26
N LEU A 28 5.21 -1.53 -12.19
CA LEU A 28 5.44 -2.23 -10.93
C LEU A 28 4.27 -2.00 -9.98
N ILE A 29 3.61 -3.09 -9.58
CA ILE A 29 2.58 -3.04 -8.54
C ILE A 29 3.18 -3.41 -7.19
N VAL A 30 2.98 -2.52 -6.21
CA VAL A 30 3.51 -2.68 -4.86
C VAL A 30 2.56 -3.54 -4.03
N VAL A 31 3.05 -4.72 -3.60
CA VAL A 31 2.28 -5.71 -2.86
C VAL A 31 2.77 -5.93 -1.43
N LYS A 32 3.59 -5.01 -0.92
CA LYS A 32 4.09 -5.01 0.46
C LYS A 32 2.96 -4.95 1.50
N ALA A 33 3.29 -5.19 2.77
CA ALA A 33 2.35 -5.17 3.90
C ALA A 33 1.15 -6.09 3.65
N ASN A 34 1.45 -7.34 3.24
CA ASN A 34 0.46 -8.34 2.89
C ASN A 34 -0.52 -7.85 1.80
N GLY A 35 0.02 -7.29 0.69
CA GLY A 35 -0.80 -6.74 -0.38
C GLY A 35 -1.67 -5.57 0.09
N TYR A 36 -1.12 -4.62 0.86
CA TYR A 36 -1.89 -3.56 1.52
C TYR A 36 -3.06 -4.12 2.36
N GLY A 37 -2.85 -5.25 3.03
CA GLY A 37 -3.85 -5.92 3.85
C GLY A 37 -4.83 -6.82 3.09
N HIS A 38 -4.71 -6.91 1.76
CA HIS A 38 -5.61 -7.70 0.90
C HIS A 38 -5.20 -9.18 0.74
N GLY A 39 -4.00 -9.54 1.21
CA GLY A 39 -3.38 -10.84 0.97
C GLY A 39 -2.32 -10.75 -0.14
N ALA A 40 -1.04 -10.99 0.21
CA ALA A 40 0.09 -10.76 -0.69
C ALA A 40 -0.02 -11.55 -2.00
N LEU A 41 -0.26 -12.87 -1.91
CA LEU A 41 -0.39 -13.74 -3.09
C LEU A 41 -1.62 -13.43 -3.92
N THR A 42 -2.76 -13.15 -3.29
CA THR A 42 -4.00 -12.75 -3.99
C THR A 42 -3.78 -11.46 -4.77
N ALA A 43 -3.18 -10.45 -4.12
CA ALA A 43 -2.88 -9.18 -4.75
C ALA A 43 -1.86 -9.30 -5.88
N ALA A 44 -0.80 -10.09 -5.67
CA ALA A 44 0.25 -10.31 -6.67
C ALA A 44 -0.30 -10.96 -7.95
N ARG A 45 -1.07 -12.04 -7.81
CA ARG A 45 -1.69 -12.72 -8.96
C ARG A 45 -2.64 -11.80 -9.70
N ALA A 46 -3.55 -11.14 -8.98
CA ALA A 46 -4.49 -10.20 -9.58
C ALA A 46 -3.79 -9.01 -10.27
N ALA A 47 -2.68 -8.52 -9.73
CA ALA A 47 -1.89 -7.47 -10.35
C ALA A 47 -1.26 -7.95 -11.67
N LEU A 48 -0.70 -9.16 -11.70
CA LEU A 48 -0.12 -9.75 -12.91
C LEU A 48 -1.20 -10.02 -13.97
N ASP A 49 -2.36 -10.54 -13.57
CA ASP A 49 -3.51 -10.74 -14.45
C ASP A 49 -4.02 -9.41 -15.05
N GLY A 50 -3.86 -8.30 -14.30
CA GLY A 50 -4.19 -6.94 -14.76
C GLY A 50 -3.12 -6.28 -15.65
N GLY A 51 -1.97 -6.94 -15.89
CA GLY A 51 -0.92 -6.45 -16.76
C GLY A 51 0.29 -5.82 -16.05
N ALA A 52 0.46 -6.03 -14.74
CA ALA A 52 1.70 -5.67 -14.06
C ALA A 52 2.88 -6.46 -14.64
N THR A 53 4.00 -5.79 -14.90
CA THR A 53 5.22 -6.43 -15.39
C THR A 53 6.24 -6.71 -14.27
N TRP A 54 6.06 -6.02 -13.14
CA TRP A 54 6.89 -6.14 -11.94
C TRP A 54 6.02 -6.13 -10.68
N LEU A 55 6.54 -6.75 -9.64
CA LEU A 55 6.02 -6.62 -8.29
C LEU A 55 7.05 -5.91 -7.38
N GLY A 56 6.56 -5.19 -6.36
CA GLY A 56 7.42 -4.52 -5.41
C GLY A 56 7.05 -4.86 -3.97
N THR A 57 8.06 -5.23 -3.17
CA THR A 57 7.91 -5.54 -1.75
C THR A 57 8.72 -4.57 -0.90
N ALA A 58 8.41 -4.47 0.39
CA ALA A 58 9.21 -3.67 1.29
C ALA A 58 10.56 -4.36 1.56
N ASP A 59 10.54 -5.64 1.87
CA ASP A 59 11.71 -6.41 2.28
C ASP A 59 11.81 -7.75 1.54
N THR A 60 12.90 -8.44 1.81
CA THR A 60 13.23 -9.72 1.20
C THR A 60 12.31 -10.85 1.67
N ALA A 61 11.82 -10.80 2.92
CA ALA A 61 10.92 -11.82 3.46
C ALA A 61 9.58 -11.83 2.72
N GLU A 62 9.01 -10.64 2.46
CA GLU A 62 7.79 -10.50 1.65
C GLU A 62 8.02 -11.01 0.20
N ALA A 63 9.19 -10.73 -0.38
CA ALA A 63 9.53 -11.19 -1.73
C ALA A 63 9.68 -12.72 -1.80
N LEU A 64 10.32 -13.32 -0.81
CA LEU A 64 10.48 -14.79 -0.69
C LEU A 64 9.13 -15.48 -0.47
N GLU A 65 8.20 -14.87 0.29
CA GLU A 65 6.82 -15.38 0.42
C GLU A 65 6.12 -15.45 -0.94
N LEU A 66 6.27 -14.44 -1.79
CA LEU A 66 5.72 -14.44 -3.13
C LEU A 66 6.33 -15.56 -4.00
N ARG A 67 7.65 -15.75 -3.96
CA ARG A 67 8.33 -16.84 -4.67
C ARG A 67 7.85 -18.21 -4.20
N ALA A 68 7.77 -18.40 -2.87
CA ALA A 68 7.24 -19.66 -2.29
C ALA A 68 5.78 -19.92 -2.71
N GLY A 69 5.01 -18.84 -2.96
CA GLY A 69 3.65 -18.91 -3.49
C GLY A 69 3.55 -19.12 -5.01
N GLY A 70 4.67 -19.33 -5.73
CA GLY A 70 4.70 -19.61 -7.17
C GLY A 70 4.60 -18.36 -8.05
N ILE A 71 5.04 -17.21 -7.58
CA ILE A 71 5.16 -16.00 -8.40
C ILE A 71 6.52 -16.00 -9.09
N ASP A 72 6.54 -16.05 -10.42
CA ASP A 72 7.76 -16.09 -11.24
C ASP A 72 8.12 -14.74 -11.89
N SER A 73 7.25 -13.72 -11.75
CA SER A 73 7.50 -12.38 -12.30
C SER A 73 8.69 -11.70 -11.63
N LYS A 74 9.19 -10.61 -12.23
CA LYS A 74 10.23 -9.78 -11.63
C LYS A 74 9.74 -9.16 -10.33
N ILE A 75 10.57 -9.22 -9.27
CA ILE A 75 10.27 -8.67 -7.93
C ILE A 75 11.42 -7.78 -7.51
N LEU A 76 11.10 -6.55 -7.05
CA LEU A 76 12.04 -5.63 -6.45
C LEU A 76 11.75 -5.50 -4.95
N ALA A 77 12.75 -5.83 -4.11
CA ALA A 77 12.75 -5.55 -2.67
C ALA A 77 13.71 -4.40 -2.37
N TRP A 78 13.29 -3.41 -1.56
CA TRP A 78 14.10 -2.19 -1.34
C TRP A 78 14.52 -1.93 0.10
N LEU A 79 14.23 -2.83 1.03
CA LEU A 79 14.73 -2.80 2.40
C LEU A 79 15.30 -4.16 2.77
N PHE A 80 16.43 -4.15 3.44
CA PHE A 80 17.01 -5.32 4.09
C PHE A 80 17.89 -4.90 5.26
N GLY A 81 18.02 -5.78 6.24
CA GLY A 81 18.73 -5.49 7.48
C GLY A 81 20.26 -5.53 7.31
N PRO A 82 21.02 -4.83 8.17
CA PRO A 82 22.48 -4.78 8.05
C PRO A 82 23.19 -6.13 8.32
N THR A 83 22.51 -7.07 8.95
CA THR A 83 23.05 -8.41 9.26
C THR A 83 22.25 -9.52 8.60
N GLU A 84 21.37 -9.18 7.66
CA GLU A 84 20.50 -10.14 6.97
C GLU A 84 21.32 -10.95 5.97
N ASP A 85 21.08 -12.26 5.91
CA ASP A 85 21.60 -13.11 4.86
C ASP A 85 20.76 -12.89 3.58
N LEU A 86 21.36 -12.27 2.58
CA LEU A 86 20.71 -11.98 1.31
C LEU A 86 20.78 -13.14 0.31
N SER A 87 21.55 -14.20 0.60
CA SER A 87 21.73 -15.33 -0.31
C SER A 87 20.40 -15.94 -0.76
N PRO A 88 19.40 -16.19 0.12
CA PRO A 88 18.12 -16.74 -0.31
C PRO A 88 17.35 -15.85 -1.28
N ALA A 89 17.42 -14.51 -1.10
CA ALA A 89 16.74 -13.57 -1.98
C ALA A 89 17.40 -13.52 -3.37
N LEU A 90 18.73 -13.50 -3.41
CA LEU A 90 19.50 -13.52 -4.67
C LEU A 90 19.31 -14.85 -5.41
N GLU A 91 19.26 -15.99 -4.71
CA GLU A 91 18.98 -17.30 -5.27
C GLU A 91 17.58 -17.41 -5.84
N ALA A 92 16.63 -16.65 -5.29
CA ALA A 92 15.26 -16.59 -5.76
C ALA A 92 15.03 -15.54 -6.86
N ASP A 93 16.10 -14.99 -7.46
CA ASP A 93 16.04 -13.96 -8.52
C ASP A 93 15.20 -12.72 -8.09
N ILE A 94 15.50 -12.19 -6.91
CA ILE A 94 14.91 -10.96 -6.41
C ILE A 94 15.86 -9.80 -6.63
N ASP A 95 15.37 -8.76 -7.31
CA ASP A 95 16.13 -7.53 -7.54
C ASP A 95 16.22 -6.72 -6.23
N MET A 96 17.42 -6.20 -5.91
CA MET A 96 17.69 -5.53 -4.65
C MET A 96 17.82 -4.02 -4.82
N GLY A 97 17.09 -3.24 -4.01
CA GLY A 97 17.25 -1.79 -3.94
C GLY A 97 18.43 -1.40 -3.05
N VAL A 98 19.46 -0.81 -3.64
CA VAL A 98 20.73 -0.45 -2.94
C VAL A 98 20.84 1.06 -2.77
N SER A 99 21.00 1.53 -1.53
CA SER A 99 21.00 2.96 -1.15
C SER A 99 22.33 3.45 -0.55
N SER A 100 23.34 2.60 -0.44
CA SER A 100 24.64 2.97 0.14
C SER A 100 25.74 1.99 -0.26
N LEU A 101 26.99 2.42 -0.08
CA LEU A 101 28.15 1.53 -0.25
C LEU A 101 28.07 0.30 0.65
N TYR A 102 27.64 0.47 1.90
CA TYR A 102 27.48 -0.66 2.82
C TYR A 102 26.51 -1.71 2.28
N GLN A 103 25.37 -1.29 1.75
CA GLN A 103 24.39 -2.20 1.16
C GLN A 103 24.91 -2.86 -0.13
N LEU A 104 25.66 -2.12 -0.95
CA LEU A 104 26.32 -2.71 -2.11
C LEU A 104 27.29 -3.82 -1.72
N GLU A 105 28.14 -3.58 -0.72
CA GLU A 105 29.09 -4.58 -0.22
C GLU A 105 28.37 -5.80 0.38
N GLN A 106 27.27 -5.58 1.09
CA GLN A 106 26.44 -6.66 1.63
C GLN A 106 25.87 -7.55 0.52
N VAL A 107 25.36 -6.96 -0.57
CA VAL A 107 24.91 -7.70 -1.75
C VAL A 107 26.07 -8.48 -2.39
N ARG A 108 27.22 -7.83 -2.61
CA ARG A 108 28.42 -8.45 -3.20
C ARG A 108 28.91 -9.67 -2.41
N HIS A 109 28.87 -9.61 -1.08
CA HIS A 109 29.27 -10.74 -0.23
C HIS A 109 28.30 -11.93 -0.29
N ALA A 110 27.05 -11.70 -0.66
CA ALA A 110 26.02 -12.74 -0.77
C ALA A 110 25.91 -13.35 -2.18
N VAL A 111 26.65 -12.80 -3.17
CA VAL A 111 26.60 -13.25 -4.56
C VAL A 111 27.27 -14.62 -4.73
N ARG A 112 26.65 -15.48 -5.51
CA ARG A 112 27.29 -16.74 -5.96
C ARG A 112 28.24 -16.49 -7.12
N PRO A 113 29.39 -17.18 -7.16
CA PRO A 113 30.32 -17.08 -8.30
C PRO A 113 29.60 -17.38 -9.63
N GLY A 114 29.70 -16.44 -10.58
CA GLY A 114 29.14 -16.57 -11.91
C GLY A 114 27.65 -16.26 -12.06
N VAL A 115 26.96 -15.84 -10.99
CA VAL A 115 25.55 -15.40 -11.02
C VAL A 115 25.48 -13.99 -10.40
N PRO A 116 25.55 -12.91 -11.21
CA PRO A 116 25.54 -11.56 -10.69
C PRO A 116 24.20 -11.22 -10.03
N ALA A 117 24.24 -10.48 -8.92
CA ALA A 117 23.04 -9.94 -8.29
C ALA A 117 22.45 -8.81 -9.15
N ARG A 118 21.15 -8.79 -9.30
CA ARG A 118 20.41 -7.72 -9.98
C ARG A 118 20.10 -6.62 -8.96
N ILE A 119 20.55 -5.40 -9.23
CA ILE A 119 20.37 -4.29 -8.30
C ILE A 119 19.73 -3.06 -8.96
N HIS A 120 18.97 -2.30 -8.16
CA HIS A 120 18.49 -0.97 -8.48
C HIS A 120 19.12 0.03 -7.53
N LEU A 121 19.91 0.96 -8.05
CA LEU A 121 20.50 2.02 -7.24
C LEU A 121 19.43 3.02 -6.83
N LYS A 122 19.32 3.28 -5.55
CA LYS A 122 18.35 4.23 -5.00
C LYS A 122 19.04 5.51 -4.57
N VAL A 123 18.59 6.61 -5.15
CA VAL A 123 19.09 7.96 -4.85
C VAL A 123 18.05 8.77 -4.08
N ASP A 124 18.46 9.60 -3.13
CA ASP A 124 17.57 10.58 -2.51
C ASP A 124 17.67 11.90 -3.27
N THR A 125 16.53 12.33 -3.79
CA THR A 125 16.43 13.58 -4.55
C THR A 125 15.67 14.66 -3.78
N GLY A 126 15.37 14.44 -2.49
CA GLY A 126 14.75 15.43 -1.63
C GLY A 126 13.58 14.94 -0.77
N LEU A 127 13.25 13.64 -0.78
CA LEU A 127 12.29 13.07 0.16
C LEU A 127 12.87 13.00 1.60
N GLY A 128 14.20 12.79 1.73
CA GLY A 128 14.87 12.76 3.03
C GLY A 128 14.54 11.52 3.88
N ARG A 129 14.26 10.38 3.23
CA ARG A 129 13.85 9.14 3.94
C ARG A 129 14.77 7.96 3.70
N ASN A 130 15.06 7.65 2.45
CA ASN A 130 15.90 6.52 2.02
C ASN A 130 16.41 6.78 0.60
N GLY A 131 17.65 6.39 0.33
CA GLY A 131 18.37 6.63 -0.92
C GLY A 131 19.74 7.22 -0.60
N ALA A 132 20.69 7.03 -1.50
CA ALA A 132 22.03 7.63 -1.36
C ALA A 132 21.91 9.17 -1.42
N ASP A 133 22.56 9.86 -0.48
CA ASP A 133 22.70 11.31 -0.49
C ASP A 133 23.52 11.76 -1.70
N PRO A 134 23.24 12.91 -2.32
CA PRO A 134 24.03 13.41 -3.46
C PRO A 134 25.54 13.44 -3.22
N ARG A 135 26.00 13.64 -1.99
CA ARG A 135 27.42 13.62 -1.61
C ARG A 135 28.07 12.24 -1.73
N ASP A 136 27.26 11.17 -1.70
CA ASP A 136 27.73 9.78 -1.74
C ASP A 136 27.58 9.14 -3.13
N TRP A 137 26.92 9.81 -4.07
CA TRP A 137 26.60 9.23 -5.40
C TRP A 137 27.86 8.84 -6.17
N ASP A 138 28.88 9.71 -6.22
CA ASP A 138 30.11 9.46 -6.97
C ASP A 138 30.80 8.17 -6.48
N ALA A 139 30.94 8.03 -5.17
CA ALA A 139 31.53 6.85 -4.55
C ALA A 139 30.67 5.58 -4.77
N LEU A 140 29.35 5.69 -4.63
CA LEU A 140 28.44 4.55 -4.82
C LEU A 140 28.44 4.10 -6.29
N PHE A 141 28.37 5.03 -7.24
CA PHE A 141 28.31 4.70 -8.67
C PHE A 141 29.62 4.11 -9.16
N GLY A 142 30.75 4.67 -8.70
CA GLY A 142 32.08 4.12 -9.00
C GLY A 142 32.23 2.68 -8.46
N ALA A 143 31.80 2.43 -7.24
CA ALA A 143 31.83 1.09 -6.66
C ALA A 143 30.88 0.11 -7.37
N ALA A 144 29.66 0.56 -7.73
CA ALA A 144 28.70 -0.26 -8.47
C ALA A 144 29.24 -0.61 -9.87
N LYS A 145 29.92 0.34 -10.56
CA LYS A 145 30.57 0.06 -11.84
C LYS A 145 31.67 -0.98 -11.70
N ALA A 146 32.53 -0.84 -10.69
CA ALA A 146 33.61 -1.80 -10.44
C ALA A 146 33.05 -3.21 -10.14
N ALA A 147 31.98 -3.31 -9.35
CA ALA A 147 31.29 -4.57 -9.06
C ALA A 147 30.63 -5.18 -10.31
N GLN A 148 30.06 -4.35 -11.19
CA GLN A 148 29.50 -4.80 -12.47
C GLN A 148 30.59 -5.31 -13.42
N ASP A 149 31.72 -4.60 -13.52
CA ASP A 149 32.87 -5.04 -14.35
C ASP A 149 33.50 -6.34 -13.83
N ALA A 150 33.41 -6.58 -12.52
CA ALA A 150 33.83 -7.84 -11.90
C ALA A 150 32.83 -8.97 -12.08
N GLY A 151 31.64 -8.72 -12.65
CA GLY A 151 30.57 -9.69 -12.83
C GLY A 151 29.86 -10.10 -11.54
N GLU A 152 29.94 -9.27 -10.50
CA GLU A 152 29.31 -9.51 -9.20
C GLU A 152 27.87 -8.97 -9.15
N VAL A 153 27.60 -7.85 -9.85
CA VAL A 153 26.27 -7.25 -9.93
C VAL A 153 25.91 -6.87 -11.36
N VAL A 154 24.62 -6.69 -11.62
CA VAL A 154 24.08 -5.98 -12.79
C VAL A 154 23.25 -4.81 -12.27
N VAL A 155 23.61 -3.60 -12.65
CA VAL A 155 22.80 -2.42 -12.34
C VAL A 155 21.66 -2.35 -13.32
N VAL A 156 20.52 -2.94 -12.92
CA VAL A 156 19.28 -3.03 -13.74
C VAL A 156 18.54 -1.70 -13.76
N GLY A 157 18.52 -1.03 -12.62
CA GLY A 157 17.74 0.19 -12.51
C GLY A 157 18.36 1.27 -11.62
N VAL A 158 17.81 2.46 -11.75
CA VAL A 158 18.04 3.58 -10.83
C VAL A 158 16.72 4.22 -10.47
N PHE A 159 16.54 4.59 -9.19
CA PHE A 159 15.26 5.13 -8.74
C PHE A 159 15.35 6.09 -7.57
N THR A 160 14.31 6.90 -7.48
CA THR A 160 14.05 7.76 -6.33
C THR A 160 12.56 7.66 -5.92
N HIS A 161 12.15 8.48 -4.97
CA HIS A 161 10.76 8.59 -4.55
C HIS A 161 10.40 10.06 -4.29
N LEU A 162 9.31 10.51 -4.91
CA LEU A 162 8.85 11.89 -4.79
C LEU A 162 8.22 12.13 -3.42
N SER A 163 8.30 13.36 -2.95
CA SER A 163 7.69 13.77 -1.69
C SER A 163 6.16 13.93 -1.80
N GLY A 164 5.66 14.24 -3.00
CA GLY A 164 4.24 14.53 -3.22
C GLY A 164 3.79 15.81 -2.49
N THR A 165 4.71 16.73 -2.19
CA THR A 165 4.43 17.96 -1.46
C THR A 165 3.70 18.97 -2.35
N SER A 166 4.20 19.20 -3.57
CA SER A 166 3.61 20.01 -4.63
C SER A 166 4.20 19.64 -5.99
N ASP A 167 3.55 20.08 -7.08
CA ASP A 167 4.05 19.87 -8.46
C ASP A 167 5.45 20.50 -8.64
N GLU A 168 5.71 21.67 -8.02
CA GLU A 168 7.01 22.35 -8.09
C GLU A 168 8.09 21.58 -7.31
N ALA A 169 7.75 21.04 -6.13
CA ALA A 169 8.69 20.24 -5.34
C ALA A 169 9.04 18.93 -6.06
N ASP A 170 8.06 18.27 -6.65
CA ASP A 170 8.26 17.04 -7.42
C ASP A 170 9.09 17.32 -8.70
N ALA A 171 8.84 18.44 -9.40
CA ALA A 171 9.65 18.87 -10.54
C ALA A 171 11.10 19.16 -10.13
N ALA A 172 11.33 19.81 -8.99
CA ALA A 172 12.67 20.06 -8.46
C ALA A 172 13.41 18.76 -8.12
N GLN A 173 12.70 17.77 -7.54
CA GLN A 173 13.27 16.42 -7.33
C GLN A 173 13.61 15.74 -8.65
N GLY A 174 12.83 15.96 -9.71
CA GLY A 174 13.12 15.50 -11.08
C GLY A 174 14.44 16.07 -11.60
N VAL A 175 14.71 17.38 -11.41
CA VAL A 175 15.98 18.01 -11.80
C VAL A 175 17.17 17.37 -11.07
N VAL A 176 17.03 17.10 -9.77
CA VAL A 176 18.07 16.42 -9.00
C VAL A 176 18.27 14.98 -9.48
N TYR A 177 17.19 14.31 -9.89
CA TYR A 177 17.28 12.96 -10.46
C TYR A 177 18.05 12.95 -11.79
N GLU A 178 17.84 13.94 -12.68
CA GLU A 178 18.60 14.06 -13.92
C GLU A 178 20.11 14.28 -13.66
N GLN A 179 20.47 14.98 -12.58
CA GLN A 179 21.89 15.12 -12.17
C GLN A 179 22.48 13.76 -11.76
N ALA A 180 21.70 12.93 -11.04
CA ALA A 180 22.11 11.57 -10.71
C ALA A 180 22.30 10.71 -11.95
N LEU A 181 21.40 10.80 -12.95
CA LEU A 181 21.51 10.07 -14.21
C LEU A 181 22.77 10.50 -15.00
N ALA A 182 23.05 11.80 -15.10
CA ALA A 182 24.23 12.31 -15.78
C ALA A 182 25.55 11.83 -15.10
N LEU A 183 25.57 11.82 -13.78
CA LEU A 183 26.73 11.31 -13.03
C LEU A 183 26.90 9.79 -13.24
N LEU A 184 25.80 9.05 -13.24
CA LEU A 184 25.76 7.60 -13.45
C LEU A 184 26.31 7.24 -14.85
N ASP A 185 25.90 7.98 -15.88
CA ASP A 185 26.41 7.84 -17.26
C ASP A 185 27.92 8.15 -17.32
N SER A 186 28.41 9.15 -16.59
CA SER A 186 29.84 9.49 -16.53
C SER A 186 30.71 8.37 -15.94
N HIS A 187 30.14 7.51 -15.11
CA HIS A 187 30.76 6.27 -14.62
C HIS A 187 30.63 5.11 -15.62
N GLY A 188 29.94 5.28 -16.75
CA GLY A 188 29.69 4.23 -17.75
C GLY A 188 28.63 3.21 -17.29
N LEU A 189 27.73 3.60 -16.39
CA LEU A 189 26.56 2.81 -16.00
C LEU A 189 25.34 3.27 -16.80
N GLN A 190 24.69 2.34 -17.47
CA GLN A 190 23.49 2.59 -18.31
C GLN A 190 22.38 1.61 -17.88
N PRO A 191 21.67 1.88 -16.78
CA PRO A 191 20.58 1.01 -16.31
C PRO A 191 19.45 0.99 -17.32
N GLU A 192 18.85 -0.18 -17.49
CA GLU A 192 17.72 -0.40 -18.41
C GLU A 192 16.46 0.33 -17.90
N ILE A 193 16.32 0.52 -16.59
CA ILE A 193 15.08 0.99 -15.97
C ILE A 193 15.33 2.20 -15.08
N ARG A 194 14.79 3.33 -15.46
CA ARG A 194 14.70 4.55 -14.64
C ARG A 194 13.30 4.65 -14.06
N HIS A 195 13.16 4.86 -12.76
CA HIS A 195 11.85 4.90 -12.15
C HIS A 195 11.73 5.87 -10.98
N VAL A 196 10.82 6.82 -11.09
CA VAL A 196 10.58 7.91 -10.14
C VAL A 196 9.16 7.85 -9.59
N ALA A 197 8.17 7.88 -10.47
CA ALA A 197 6.76 8.04 -10.12
C ALA A 197 6.20 6.88 -9.28
N SER A 198 5.53 7.24 -8.19
CA SER A 198 4.64 6.37 -7.41
C SER A 198 3.18 6.58 -7.85
N SER A 199 2.20 6.05 -7.09
CA SER A 199 0.77 6.29 -7.39
C SER A 199 0.46 7.79 -7.56
N ILE A 200 1.01 8.67 -6.72
CA ILE A 200 0.83 10.12 -6.84
C ILE A 200 1.50 10.63 -8.13
N GLY A 201 2.78 10.33 -8.31
CA GLY A 201 3.53 10.78 -9.48
C GLY A 201 2.96 10.26 -10.81
N THR A 202 2.38 9.06 -10.84
CA THR A 202 1.74 8.51 -12.03
C THR A 202 0.57 9.36 -12.52
N SER A 203 -0.22 9.93 -11.59
CA SER A 203 -1.34 10.80 -11.93
C SER A 203 -0.94 12.26 -12.08
N ASP A 204 -0.05 12.75 -11.21
CA ASP A 204 0.19 14.18 -11.02
C ASP A 204 1.45 14.68 -11.75
N SER A 205 2.43 13.78 -12.00
CA SER A 205 3.70 14.11 -12.64
C SER A 205 4.06 13.14 -13.76
N PRO A 206 3.27 13.05 -14.85
CA PRO A 206 3.49 12.07 -15.94
C PRO A 206 4.85 12.26 -16.63
N ALA A 207 5.43 13.46 -16.61
CA ALA A 207 6.77 13.71 -17.15
C ALA A 207 7.88 12.96 -16.38
N LEU A 208 7.61 12.52 -15.14
CA LEU A 208 8.53 11.76 -14.30
C LEU A 208 8.25 10.25 -14.32
N ALA A 209 7.49 9.74 -15.27
CA ALA A 209 7.16 8.33 -15.39
C ALA A 209 8.38 7.47 -15.77
N TYR A 210 9.26 8.01 -16.63
CA TYR A 210 10.43 7.31 -17.22
C TYR A 210 10.07 5.93 -17.79
N ASP A 211 10.84 4.89 -17.45
CA ASP A 211 10.69 3.55 -18.02
C ASP A 211 9.74 2.66 -17.20
N MET A 212 9.50 3.02 -15.93
CA MET A 212 8.63 2.27 -15.03
C MET A 212 7.97 3.17 -13.98
N VAL A 213 6.69 2.95 -13.73
CA VAL A 213 5.98 3.53 -12.57
C VAL A 213 5.74 2.48 -11.49
N ARG A 214 5.72 2.91 -10.23
CA ARG A 214 5.52 2.04 -9.06
C ARG A 214 4.22 2.39 -8.34
N VAL A 215 3.17 1.64 -8.61
CA VAL A 215 1.83 1.94 -8.09
C VAL A 215 1.49 1.03 -6.89
N GLY A 216 1.05 1.66 -5.82
CA GLY A 216 0.57 0.98 -4.60
C GLY A 216 -0.93 1.15 -4.43
N ALA A 217 -1.37 2.08 -3.57
CA ALA A 217 -2.75 2.21 -3.11
C ALA A 217 -3.79 2.32 -4.22
N ALA A 218 -3.46 2.98 -5.35
CA ALA A 218 -4.38 3.09 -6.49
C ALA A 218 -4.73 1.74 -7.11
N ALA A 219 -3.82 0.75 -7.11
CA ALA A 219 -4.10 -0.60 -7.59
C ALA A 219 -5.17 -1.31 -6.74
N TYR A 220 -5.33 -0.92 -5.49
CA TYR A 220 -6.35 -1.45 -4.57
C TYR A 220 -7.65 -0.64 -4.57
N GLY A 221 -7.80 0.31 -5.50
CA GLY A 221 -8.97 1.17 -5.60
C GLY A 221 -9.04 2.22 -4.49
N VAL A 222 -7.90 2.60 -3.91
CA VAL A 222 -7.80 3.69 -2.94
C VAL A 222 -7.28 4.93 -3.66
N PRO A 223 -8.14 5.91 -3.98
CA PRO A 223 -7.72 7.14 -4.63
C PRO A 223 -6.87 7.97 -3.68
N VAL A 224 -5.64 8.28 -4.08
CA VAL A 224 -4.65 9.01 -3.27
C VAL A 224 -4.55 10.49 -3.62
N THR A 225 -5.05 10.87 -4.81
CA THR A 225 -5.18 12.26 -5.26
C THR A 225 -6.53 12.47 -5.93
N LYS A 226 -6.91 13.75 -6.11
CA LYS A 226 -8.17 14.09 -6.80
C LYS A 226 -8.18 13.64 -8.27
N ARG A 227 -7.00 13.48 -8.90
CA ARG A 227 -6.89 13.04 -10.30
C ARG A 227 -7.31 11.59 -10.51
N TYR A 228 -7.36 10.79 -9.44
CA TYR A 228 -7.94 9.44 -9.49
C TYR A 228 -9.48 9.42 -9.39
N HIS A 229 -10.12 10.55 -9.11
CA HIS A 229 -11.58 10.60 -9.11
C HIS A 229 -12.11 10.49 -10.54
N GLY A 230 -13.04 9.58 -10.75
CA GLY A 230 -13.70 9.38 -12.05
C GLY A 230 -12.90 8.57 -13.08
N VAL A 231 -11.70 8.07 -12.74
CA VAL A 231 -10.93 7.21 -13.67
C VAL A 231 -11.36 5.74 -13.64
N GLY A 232 -12.38 5.41 -12.84
CA GLY A 232 -12.96 4.08 -12.81
C GLY A 232 -12.28 3.07 -11.88
N LEU A 233 -11.48 3.54 -10.89
CA LEU A 233 -10.92 2.64 -9.89
C LEU A 233 -12.02 2.07 -8.98
N VAL A 234 -11.94 0.78 -8.71
CA VAL A 234 -12.90 0.02 -7.89
C VAL A 234 -12.24 -0.42 -6.59
N PRO A 235 -12.82 -0.13 -5.39
CA PRO A 235 -12.30 -0.62 -4.12
C PRO A 235 -12.23 -2.15 -4.08
N ALA A 236 -11.02 -2.67 -3.82
CA ALA A 236 -10.76 -4.11 -3.82
C ALA A 236 -11.06 -4.77 -2.47
N MET A 237 -11.31 -4.00 -1.41
CA MET A 237 -11.60 -4.52 -0.07
C MET A 237 -12.91 -3.95 0.47
N ARG A 238 -13.74 -4.85 1.04
CA ARG A 238 -14.93 -4.50 1.83
C ARG A 238 -14.80 -5.12 3.21
N VAL A 239 -14.81 -4.29 4.26
CA VAL A 239 -14.75 -4.77 5.65
C VAL A 239 -16.11 -4.63 6.31
N SER A 240 -16.59 -5.72 6.90
CA SER A 240 -17.90 -5.77 7.53
C SER A 240 -17.92 -6.67 8.75
N GLY A 241 -18.88 -6.38 9.64
CA GLY A 241 -19.22 -7.21 10.79
C GLY A 241 -20.75 -7.35 10.92
N GLN A 242 -21.21 -8.52 11.33
CA GLN A 242 -22.66 -8.71 11.57
C GLN A 242 -23.09 -7.98 12.84
N VAL A 243 -24.24 -7.37 12.82
CA VAL A 243 -24.92 -6.92 14.04
C VAL A 243 -25.17 -8.15 14.93
N ILE A 244 -24.57 -8.16 16.11
CA ILE A 244 -24.68 -9.30 17.05
C ILE A 244 -25.71 -9.10 18.16
N LEU A 245 -26.14 -7.85 18.36
CA LEU A 245 -27.14 -7.49 19.36
C LEU A 245 -27.80 -6.19 18.95
N THR A 246 -29.12 -6.10 19.10
CA THR A 246 -29.86 -4.85 19.10
C THR A 246 -30.48 -4.60 20.47
N LYS A 247 -30.46 -3.35 20.93
CA LYS A 247 -30.97 -3.00 22.25
C LYS A 247 -31.72 -1.67 22.19
N ARG A 248 -33.02 -1.69 22.51
CA ARG A 248 -33.81 -0.47 22.71
C ARG A 248 -33.40 0.16 24.04
N VAL A 249 -33.13 1.46 24.05
CA VAL A 249 -32.61 2.19 25.19
C VAL A 249 -33.29 3.54 25.36
N SER A 250 -33.39 4.01 26.60
CA SER A 250 -34.01 5.31 26.92
C SER A 250 -33.12 6.49 26.52
N GLU A 251 -33.72 7.65 26.42
CA GLU A 251 -33.05 8.95 26.34
C GLU A 251 -32.04 9.12 27.51
N GLY A 252 -30.91 9.79 27.24
CA GLY A 252 -29.89 10.13 28.21
C GLY A 252 -28.94 8.99 28.55
N LEU A 253 -29.11 7.77 28.00
CA LEU A 253 -28.21 6.65 28.24
C LEU A 253 -26.81 6.98 27.73
N GLY A 254 -25.79 6.79 28.59
CA GLY A 254 -24.39 6.87 28.20
C GLY A 254 -23.93 5.60 27.50
N VAL A 255 -23.27 5.72 26.33
CA VAL A 255 -22.83 4.59 25.51
C VAL A 255 -21.33 4.39 25.65
N GLY A 256 -20.92 3.18 26.02
CA GLY A 256 -19.52 2.75 26.08
C GLY A 256 -18.68 3.47 27.15
N TYR A 257 -17.36 3.32 27.07
CA TYR A 257 -16.42 3.89 28.04
C TYR A 257 -16.44 5.41 28.06
N GLY A 258 -16.55 5.98 29.27
CA GLY A 258 -16.51 7.42 29.49
C GLY A 258 -17.73 8.17 29.00
N HIS A 259 -18.77 7.46 28.54
CA HIS A 259 -20.04 8.00 28.07
C HIS A 259 -19.89 9.24 27.16
N THR A 260 -18.97 9.15 26.19
CA THR A 260 -18.66 10.23 25.24
C THR A 260 -19.77 10.43 24.21
N TYR A 261 -20.71 9.50 24.14
CA TYR A 261 -21.98 9.58 23.45
C TYR A 261 -23.10 9.38 24.46
N ARG A 262 -24.19 10.13 24.32
CA ARG A 262 -25.43 9.93 25.05
C ARG A 262 -26.59 9.96 24.07
N THR A 263 -27.54 9.08 24.26
CA THR A 263 -28.77 9.04 23.47
C THR A 263 -29.57 10.32 23.72
N THR A 264 -30.07 10.95 22.65
CA THR A 264 -30.86 12.19 22.71
C THR A 264 -32.37 11.95 22.73
N THR A 265 -32.77 10.72 22.40
CA THR A 265 -34.15 10.23 22.44
C THR A 265 -34.13 8.75 22.81
N GLU A 266 -35.28 8.16 23.03
CA GLU A 266 -35.37 6.70 23.05
C GLU A 266 -34.99 6.15 21.65
N THR A 267 -34.06 5.21 21.62
CA THR A 267 -33.41 4.76 20.38
C THR A 267 -33.01 3.30 20.43
N THR A 268 -32.54 2.73 19.31
CA THR A 268 -31.96 1.39 19.24
C THR A 268 -30.46 1.48 19.02
N LEU A 269 -29.69 0.79 19.85
CA LEU A 269 -28.25 0.58 19.67
C LEU A 269 -27.99 -0.78 19.03
N ALA A 270 -27.23 -0.80 17.93
CA ALA A 270 -26.71 -2.01 17.31
C ALA A 270 -25.24 -2.23 17.74
N LEU A 271 -24.90 -3.46 18.12
CA LEU A 271 -23.55 -3.85 18.56
C LEU A 271 -22.83 -4.55 17.40
N ILE A 272 -21.64 -4.06 17.04
CA ILE A 272 -20.81 -4.58 15.96
C ILE A 272 -19.55 -5.21 16.57
N PRO A 273 -19.20 -6.49 16.25
CA PRO A 273 -18.11 -7.24 16.85
C PRO A 273 -16.76 -6.94 16.18
N LEU A 274 -16.42 -5.68 16.03
CA LEU A 274 -15.17 -5.16 15.49
C LEU A 274 -14.65 -4.07 16.42
N GLY A 275 -13.37 -4.10 16.72
CA GLY A 275 -12.75 -3.11 17.58
C GLY A 275 -11.29 -2.83 17.23
N TYR A 276 -10.56 -2.14 18.12
CA TYR A 276 -9.19 -1.74 17.80
C TYR A 276 -8.21 -2.93 17.75
N ALA A 277 -8.52 -4.09 18.37
CA ALA A 277 -7.74 -5.32 18.20
C ALA A 277 -7.90 -5.96 16.82
N ASP A 278 -8.92 -5.54 16.07
CA ASP A 278 -9.17 -5.96 14.70
C ASP A 278 -8.56 -4.99 13.68
N GLY A 279 -8.02 -3.85 14.15
CA GLY A 279 -7.48 -2.78 13.31
C GLY A 279 -8.41 -1.58 13.12
N VAL A 280 -9.59 -1.55 13.75
CA VAL A 280 -10.49 -0.39 13.69
C VAL A 280 -9.89 0.77 14.48
N PRO A 281 -9.69 1.96 13.87
CA PRO A 281 -9.07 3.09 14.56
C PRO A 281 -9.90 3.57 15.76
N ARG A 282 -9.33 3.54 16.97
CA ARG A 282 -10.01 4.05 18.18
C ARG A 282 -10.31 5.54 18.10
N HIS A 283 -9.52 6.32 17.33
CA HIS A 283 -9.73 7.75 17.11
C HIS A 283 -11.01 8.07 16.34
N ALA A 284 -11.55 7.10 15.56
CA ALA A 284 -12.84 7.24 14.89
C ALA A 284 -14.06 7.09 15.83
N SER A 285 -13.87 7.03 17.16
CA SER A 285 -14.97 7.05 18.14
C SER A 285 -15.88 8.25 17.92
N ASN A 286 -17.18 8.04 17.93
CA ASN A 286 -18.24 9.02 17.61
C ASN A 286 -18.23 9.61 16.18
N ALA A 287 -17.36 9.14 15.29
CA ALA A 287 -17.18 9.73 13.97
C ALA A 287 -17.16 8.69 12.84
N GLY A 288 -16.63 7.50 13.07
CA GLY A 288 -16.45 6.46 12.05
C GLY A 288 -17.76 6.13 11.32
N PRO A 289 -17.81 6.25 9.98
CA PRO A 289 -19.04 6.00 9.22
C PRO A 289 -19.31 4.50 9.10
N ILE A 290 -20.59 4.13 9.16
CA ILE A 290 -21.08 2.76 9.03
C ILE A 290 -22.24 2.73 8.04
N SER A 291 -22.35 1.67 7.24
CA SER A 291 -23.54 1.40 6.44
C SER A 291 -24.15 0.07 6.88
N ILE A 292 -25.47 0.06 7.15
CA ILE A 292 -26.26 -1.15 7.42
C ILE A 292 -27.47 -1.12 6.50
N ASP A 293 -27.59 -2.14 5.65
CA ASP A 293 -28.71 -2.27 4.69
C ASP A 293 -28.93 -0.97 3.86
N GLY A 294 -27.84 -0.36 3.39
CA GLY A 294 -27.86 0.87 2.60
C GLY A 294 -28.05 2.18 3.39
N ALA A 295 -28.47 2.10 4.66
CA ALA A 295 -28.58 3.29 5.51
C ALA A 295 -27.22 3.64 6.15
N ARG A 296 -26.94 4.96 6.25
CA ARG A 296 -25.68 5.49 6.80
C ARG A 296 -25.85 5.87 8.26
N PHE A 297 -24.90 5.40 9.08
CA PHE A 297 -24.81 5.67 10.51
C PHE A 297 -23.39 6.09 10.89
N ARG A 298 -23.15 6.27 12.19
CA ARG A 298 -21.84 6.55 12.75
C ARG A 298 -21.63 5.70 14.01
N VAL A 299 -20.36 5.41 14.30
CA VAL A 299 -19.96 4.86 15.59
C VAL A 299 -20.48 5.78 16.72
N SER A 300 -21.13 5.18 17.70
CA SER A 300 -21.73 5.88 18.85
C SER A 300 -21.02 5.45 20.14
N GLY A 301 -20.30 6.37 20.75
CA GLY A 301 -19.42 6.11 21.89
C GLY A 301 -18.01 5.71 21.49
N ARG A 302 -17.20 5.31 22.48
CA ARG A 302 -15.82 4.87 22.27
C ARG A 302 -15.75 3.47 21.69
N ILE A 303 -14.92 3.29 20.65
CA ILE A 303 -14.56 1.98 20.12
C ILE A 303 -13.79 1.22 21.19
N SER A 304 -14.24 0.02 21.51
CA SER A 304 -13.61 -0.90 22.45
C SER A 304 -12.63 -1.84 21.75
N MET A 305 -11.98 -2.74 22.49
CA MET A 305 -11.01 -3.70 21.95
C MET A 305 -11.63 -4.59 20.85
N ASP A 306 -12.85 -5.09 21.09
CA ASP A 306 -13.47 -6.14 20.29
C ASP A 306 -14.80 -5.73 19.66
N GLN A 307 -15.31 -4.53 19.96
CA GLN A 307 -16.66 -4.13 19.57
C GLN A 307 -16.89 -2.62 19.67
N PHE A 308 -17.92 -2.15 18.97
CA PHE A 308 -18.43 -0.79 19.12
C PHE A 308 -19.95 -0.78 18.92
N SER A 309 -20.60 0.29 19.39
CA SER A 309 -22.04 0.51 19.23
C SER A 309 -22.33 1.51 18.11
N VAL A 310 -23.50 1.37 17.49
CA VAL A 310 -24.05 2.30 16.50
C VAL A 310 -25.48 2.64 16.94
N ASP A 311 -25.79 3.91 17.07
CA ASP A 311 -27.16 4.40 17.28
C ASP A 311 -27.87 4.38 15.92
N VAL A 312 -28.85 3.52 15.78
CA VAL A 312 -29.60 3.31 14.54
C VAL A 312 -30.99 3.95 14.58
N GLY A 313 -31.35 4.61 15.68
CA GLY A 313 -32.66 5.26 15.83
C GLY A 313 -33.80 4.25 15.81
N ASP A 314 -34.77 4.55 14.96
CA ASP A 314 -35.94 3.68 14.67
C ASP A 314 -35.75 2.88 13.38
N ALA A 315 -34.56 2.87 12.79
CA ALA A 315 -34.28 2.04 11.62
C ALA A 315 -34.44 0.55 11.96
N PRO A 316 -35.02 -0.26 11.06
CA PRO A 316 -35.37 -1.67 11.32
C PRO A 316 -34.13 -2.60 11.27
N VAL A 317 -33.09 -2.21 11.95
CA VAL A 317 -31.84 -2.99 12.03
C VAL A 317 -32.04 -4.19 12.96
N LYS A 318 -31.54 -5.36 12.52
CA LYS A 318 -31.67 -6.64 13.23
C LYS A 318 -30.33 -7.36 13.32
N GLU A 319 -30.23 -8.27 14.27
CA GLU A 319 -29.12 -9.20 14.41
C GLU A 319 -28.95 -10.01 13.10
N GLY A 320 -27.69 -10.25 12.74
CA GLY A 320 -27.31 -10.95 11.50
C GLY A 320 -27.12 -10.06 10.27
N GLN A 321 -27.67 -8.84 10.25
CA GLN A 321 -27.41 -7.91 9.15
C GLN A 321 -25.94 -7.48 9.16
N TRP A 322 -25.39 -7.19 7.97
CA TRP A 322 -24.01 -6.75 7.83
C TRP A 322 -23.86 -5.24 7.98
N ALA A 323 -23.07 -4.82 8.93
CA ALA A 323 -22.59 -3.47 9.09
C ALA A 323 -21.25 -3.32 8.34
N VAL A 324 -21.22 -2.48 7.32
CA VAL A 324 -20.05 -2.22 6.50
C VAL A 324 -19.29 -1.04 7.08
N LEU A 325 -18.01 -1.24 7.35
CA LEU A 325 -17.11 -0.18 7.81
C LEU A 325 -16.59 0.60 6.61
N TRP A 326 -16.00 -0.10 5.64
CA TRP A 326 -15.61 0.48 4.37
C TRP A 326 -15.73 -0.53 3.23
N GLY A 327 -16.01 -0.02 2.05
CA GLY A 327 -16.24 -0.79 0.85
C GLY A 327 -16.35 0.14 -0.36
N ASP A 328 -17.39 -0.07 -1.18
CA ASP A 328 -17.60 0.64 -2.42
C ASP A 328 -18.60 1.82 -2.26
N PRO A 329 -18.14 3.07 -2.35
CA PRO A 329 -19.01 4.25 -2.29
C PRO A 329 -20.10 4.27 -3.37
N ALA A 330 -19.88 3.65 -4.53
CA ALA A 330 -20.88 3.55 -5.57
C ALA A 330 -22.10 2.71 -5.14
N GLN A 331 -21.94 1.87 -4.12
CA GLN A 331 -22.99 1.07 -3.50
C GLN A 331 -23.53 1.71 -2.20
N GLY A 332 -23.19 2.98 -1.92
CA GLY A 332 -23.60 3.68 -0.70
C GLY A 332 -22.81 3.28 0.55
N GLU A 333 -21.76 2.46 0.41
CA GLU A 333 -20.89 2.06 1.52
C GLU A 333 -19.87 3.17 1.86
N PRO A 334 -19.41 3.28 3.12
CA PRO A 334 -18.30 4.16 3.46
C PRO A 334 -17.04 3.80 2.68
N SER A 335 -16.21 4.80 2.37
CA SER A 335 -14.88 4.57 1.83
C SER A 335 -13.82 4.46 2.92
N ALA A 336 -12.65 3.89 2.58
CA ALA A 336 -11.48 3.93 3.45
C ALA A 336 -10.99 5.37 3.71
N ASN A 337 -11.22 6.30 2.75
CA ASN A 337 -10.89 7.71 2.93
C ASN A 337 -11.78 8.39 4.00
N GLU A 338 -13.09 8.12 4.02
CA GLU A 338 -13.98 8.62 5.07
C GLU A 338 -13.57 8.13 6.46
N TRP A 339 -13.11 6.86 6.57
CA TRP A 339 -12.56 6.33 7.82
C TRP A 339 -11.25 7.00 8.20
N ALA A 340 -10.39 7.29 7.23
CA ALA A 340 -9.14 8.02 7.44
C ALA A 340 -9.41 9.43 7.98
N GLU A 341 -10.32 10.16 7.36
CA GLU A 341 -10.75 11.49 7.82
C GLU A 341 -11.31 11.44 9.26
N ALA A 342 -12.20 10.47 9.53
CA ALA A 342 -12.81 10.30 10.86
C ALA A 342 -11.79 9.96 11.97
N SER A 343 -10.61 9.45 11.60
CA SER A 343 -9.55 9.05 12.54
C SER A 343 -8.27 9.89 12.48
N GLY A 344 -8.23 10.91 11.62
CA GLY A 344 -7.07 11.81 11.48
C GLY A 344 -5.84 11.13 10.88
N THR A 345 -6.05 10.24 9.90
CA THR A 345 -4.98 9.50 9.21
C THR A 345 -5.22 9.44 7.70
N ILE A 346 -4.56 8.51 7.01
CA ILE A 346 -4.69 8.28 5.57
C ILE A 346 -5.27 6.89 5.27
N ALA A 347 -5.93 6.74 4.13
CA ALA A 347 -6.59 5.49 3.75
C ALA A 347 -5.61 4.30 3.64
N TYR A 348 -4.33 4.55 3.36
CA TYR A 348 -3.28 3.52 3.41
C TYR A 348 -3.25 2.81 4.77
N GLU A 349 -3.25 3.58 5.86
CA GLU A 349 -3.24 3.03 7.22
C GLU A 349 -4.53 2.26 7.51
N ILE A 350 -5.68 2.74 7.05
CA ILE A 350 -6.96 2.06 7.26
C ILE A 350 -6.94 0.64 6.68
N VAL A 351 -6.52 0.47 5.43
CA VAL A 351 -6.55 -0.85 4.77
C VAL A 351 -5.42 -1.77 5.24
N THR A 352 -4.23 -1.23 5.56
CA THR A 352 -3.07 -2.05 5.93
C THR A 352 -3.10 -2.55 7.38
N ARG A 353 -3.77 -1.85 8.28
CA ARG A 353 -3.77 -2.18 9.71
C ARG A 353 -4.72 -3.29 10.15
N LEU A 354 -5.50 -3.86 9.22
CA LEU A 354 -6.40 -4.98 9.55
C LEU A 354 -5.66 -6.16 10.16
N GLY A 355 -6.07 -6.53 11.38
CA GLY A 355 -5.49 -7.64 12.12
C GLY A 355 -5.79 -9.02 11.52
N SER A 356 -5.06 -10.03 11.96
CA SER A 356 -5.24 -11.44 11.55
C SER A 356 -6.56 -12.05 12.05
N ARG A 357 -7.23 -11.40 13.01
CA ARG A 357 -8.55 -11.83 13.51
C ARG A 357 -9.68 -11.65 12.49
N ILE A 358 -9.48 -10.84 11.45
CA ILE A 358 -10.45 -10.66 10.36
C ILE A 358 -10.04 -11.57 9.20
N PRO A 359 -10.79 -12.63 8.89
CA PRO A 359 -10.50 -13.48 7.74
C PRO A 359 -10.63 -12.69 6.44
N ARG A 360 -9.66 -12.87 5.54
CA ARG A 360 -9.73 -12.40 4.16
C ARG A 360 -10.49 -13.44 3.35
N VAL A 361 -11.67 -13.08 2.91
CA VAL A 361 -12.53 -13.93 2.06
C VAL A 361 -12.36 -13.44 0.64
N VAL A 362 -11.89 -14.29 -0.24
CA VAL A 362 -11.73 -13.94 -1.66
C VAL A 362 -13.08 -14.08 -2.35
N ALA A 363 -13.51 -13.02 -3.03
CA ALA A 363 -14.72 -13.08 -3.86
C ALA A 363 -14.48 -14.03 -5.04
N SER A 364 -15.48 -14.84 -5.31
CA SER A 364 -15.52 -15.75 -6.46
C SER A 364 -15.88 -15.02 -7.73
#